data_4a554888d26efc2fa16ecd2ddd698905
#
_entry.id   4a554888d26efc2fa16ecd2ddd698905
#
_cell.length_a   1.000
_cell.length_b   1.000
_cell.length_c   1.000
_cell.angle_alpha   90.00
_cell.angle_beta   90.00
_cell.angle_gamma   90.00
#
_symmetry.space_group_name_H-M   'P 1'
#
loop_
_entity.id
_entity.type
_entity.pdbx_description
1 polymer ?
#
loop_
_entity_poly.entity_id
_entity_poly.type
_entity_poly.pdbx_seq_one_letter_code
_entity_poly.pdbx_strand_id
1 'polypeptide(L)'
;MSISNSWRVTGDIYDSFSRPDDLCACNSLAPGDVNCIAPGTHCSVLFILNKVAPYADRSIPGGWSDLDMLEVGQGGMTDEEYKAHFALWAAIKSPLFLGNDLRDVPASALTIINNPAIIALSQDPHGRSVTRVRRDTEGVAKDEWGMGETHVWAGHLQNGDEVVILLNAGGEDMEMSVTLAEIFIPYGPGGSAPHVKYDWAIHDLWANRMPETTAEDLLAAKTEGERASVLNAANWYNATETPYAKGLAQEDARLFGEKVGVVKAGGVLKANVKSHAAQVFRLRRMKKEGDEFEAKSIAREDVGVNSDKDEL
;
A
#
# COMPACT_ATOMS: atom_id res chain seq x y z
N MET A 1 21.47 -9.38 -2.86
CA MET A 1 20.35 -10.30 -3.13
C MET A 1 20.72 -11.24 -4.28
N SER A 2 21.76 -12.01 -4.11
CA SER A 2 22.23 -12.92 -5.16
C SER A 2 21.66 -14.34 -5.04
N ILE A 3 20.87 -14.62 -4.00
CA ILE A 3 20.43 -15.98 -3.67
C ILE A 3 18.92 -16.13 -3.49
N SER A 4 18.14 -15.04 -3.44
CA SER A 4 16.69 -15.09 -3.24
C SER A 4 15.98 -13.87 -3.86
N ASN A 5 14.79 -14.10 -4.45
CA ASN A 5 13.93 -13.07 -5.01
C ASN A 5 12.85 -12.59 -4.03
N SER A 6 12.65 -13.30 -2.92
CA SER A 6 11.84 -12.88 -1.80
C SER A 6 12.35 -13.46 -0.49
N TRP A 7 12.04 -12.82 0.62
CA TRP A 7 12.43 -13.28 1.96
C TRP A 7 11.36 -12.87 2.98
N ARG A 8 11.00 -13.81 3.83
CA ARG A 8 10.14 -13.57 4.98
C ARG A 8 10.80 -12.63 5.97
N VAL A 9 10.05 -11.68 6.50
CA VAL A 9 10.56 -10.66 7.44
C VAL A 9 10.23 -10.96 8.90
N THR A 10 9.24 -11.83 9.14
CA THR A 10 8.78 -12.21 10.48
C THR A 10 8.48 -13.71 10.56
N GLY A 11 8.08 -14.19 11.74
CA GLY A 11 7.33 -15.43 11.90
C GLY A 11 5.96 -15.36 11.22
N ASP A 12 5.17 -16.41 11.41
CA ASP A 12 3.89 -16.55 10.71
C ASP A 12 2.86 -15.51 11.17
N ILE A 13 2.12 -14.99 10.21
CA ILE A 13 0.99 -14.12 10.49
C ILE A 13 -0.16 -14.92 11.11
N TYR A 14 -1.00 -14.26 11.87
CA TYR A 14 -2.31 -14.78 12.24
C TYR A 14 -3.36 -13.68 12.09
N ASP A 15 -4.62 -14.07 12.09
CA ASP A 15 -5.77 -13.19 11.82
C ASP A 15 -6.04 -12.24 12.99
N SER A 16 -5.14 -11.27 13.17
CA SER A 16 -5.22 -10.21 14.19
C SER A 16 -4.50 -8.95 13.77
N PHE A 17 -5.11 -7.79 14.02
CA PHE A 17 -4.55 -6.51 13.65
C PHE A 17 -3.45 -6.02 14.59
N SER A 18 -3.73 -5.94 15.90
CA SER A 18 -2.83 -5.31 16.88
C SER A 18 -2.52 -6.17 18.11
N ARG A 19 -3.23 -7.28 18.29
CA ARG A 19 -3.06 -8.12 19.46
C ARG A 19 -1.60 -8.52 19.64
N PRO A 20 -0.98 -8.23 20.81
CA PRO A 20 0.36 -8.72 21.11
C PRO A 20 0.32 -10.24 21.27
N ASP A 21 1.34 -10.90 20.71
CA ASP A 21 1.54 -12.33 20.89
C ASP A 21 2.91 -12.58 21.50
N ASP A 22 2.95 -13.16 22.69
CA ASP A 22 4.17 -13.52 23.38
C ASP A 22 5.02 -14.55 22.63
N LEU A 23 4.38 -15.29 21.71
CA LEU A 23 5.02 -16.27 20.84
C LEU A 23 5.60 -15.64 19.56
N CYS A 24 5.24 -14.41 19.23
CA CYS A 24 5.89 -13.66 18.18
C CYS A 24 7.23 -13.18 18.70
N ALA A 25 8.27 -13.90 18.32
CA ALA A 25 9.62 -13.66 18.77
C ALA A 25 10.09 -12.28 18.35
N CYS A 26 10.04 -11.30 19.13
CA CYS A 26 10.53 -9.93 18.95
C CYS A 26 9.49 -8.86 19.27
N ASN A 27 8.75 -9.05 20.34
CA ASN A 27 7.96 -7.99 20.94
C ASN A 27 8.84 -6.83 21.44
N SER A 28 10.15 -7.07 21.59
CA SER A 28 11.10 -6.03 21.94
C SER A 28 11.57 -5.29 20.69
N LEU A 29 11.32 -4.00 20.63
CA LEU A 29 11.94 -3.07 19.69
C LEU A 29 13.33 -2.63 20.15
N ALA A 30 13.89 -3.24 21.20
CA ALA A 30 15.22 -2.90 21.69
C ALA A 30 16.28 -3.25 20.65
N PRO A 31 17.13 -2.30 20.24
CA PRO A 31 18.23 -2.58 19.35
C PRO A 31 19.15 -3.63 19.97
N GLY A 32 19.37 -4.74 19.26
CA GLY A 32 20.30 -5.79 19.69
C GLY A 32 19.70 -6.94 20.49
N ASP A 33 18.37 -7.05 20.57
CA ASP A 33 17.76 -8.23 21.16
C ASP A 33 17.96 -9.44 20.25
N VAL A 34 18.98 -10.24 20.60
CA VAL A 34 19.37 -11.44 19.87
C VAL A 34 18.37 -12.60 19.98
N ASN A 35 17.39 -12.50 20.88
CA ASN A 35 16.34 -13.50 21.07
C ASN A 35 15.25 -13.42 19.99
N CYS A 36 15.35 -12.46 19.10
CA CYS A 36 14.51 -12.34 17.89
C CYS A 36 14.70 -13.46 16.86
N ILE A 37 15.39 -14.54 17.17
CA ILE A 37 15.70 -15.65 16.24
C ILE A 37 14.77 -16.86 16.46
N ALA A 38 13.96 -16.85 17.52
CA ALA A 38 13.00 -17.95 17.70
C ALA A 38 12.05 -18.00 16.51
N PRO A 39 11.69 -19.19 16.00
CA PRO A 39 10.64 -19.33 15.02
C PRO A 39 9.38 -18.75 15.63
N GLY A 40 9.10 -17.52 15.27
CA GLY A 40 7.91 -16.80 15.70
C GLY A 40 6.72 -17.57 15.18
N THR A 41 5.72 -17.69 15.96
CA THR A 41 4.55 -18.44 15.61
C THR A 41 3.44 -17.51 15.36
N HIS A 42 3.12 -16.46 15.84
CA HIS A 42 1.93 -15.68 15.54
C HIS A 42 2.20 -14.17 15.59
N CYS A 43 2.35 -13.54 14.44
CA CYS A 43 2.59 -12.12 14.33
C CYS A 43 1.34 -11.37 13.86
N SER A 44 0.90 -10.35 14.60
CA SER A 44 -0.18 -9.47 14.16
C SER A 44 0.25 -8.57 13.00
N VAL A 45 -0.73 -8.04 12.25
CA VAL A 45 -0.49 -7.10 11.15
C VAL A 45 0.38 -5.93 11.59
N LEU A 46 0.04 -5.27 12.70
CA LEU A 46 0.78 -4.11 13.22
C LEU A 46 2.23 -4.46 13.60
N PHE A 47 2.44 -5.64 14.19
CA PHE A 47 3.77 -6.11 14.52
C PHE A 47 4.63 -6.29 13.26
N ILE A 48 4.09 -6.93 12.23
CA ILE A 48 4.78 -7.15 10.95
C ILE A 48 5.14 -5.81 10.30
N LEU A 49 4.21 -4.85 10.29
CA LEU A 49 4.46 -3.50 9.77
C LEU A 49 5.60 -2.79 10.52
N ASN A 50 5.66 -2.93 11.83
CA ASN A 50 6.75 -2.38 12.62
C ASN A 50 8.09 -3.05 12.33
N LYS A 51 8.08 -4.34 12.04
CA LYS A 51 9.29 -5.09 11.68
C LYS A 51 9.81 -4.75 10.29
N VAL A 52 8.94 -4.62 9.30
CA VAL A 52 9.36 -4.31 7.93
C VAL A 52 9.77 -2.86 7.73
N ALA A 53 9.23 -1.92 8.52
CA ALA A 53 9.45 -0.49 8.33
C ALA A 53 10.92 -0.08 8.15
N PRO A 54 11.90 -0.59 8.92
CA PRO A 54 13.32 -0.25 8.73
C PRO A 54 13.95 -0.79 7.44
N TYR A 55 13.26 -1.68 6.73
CA TYR A 55 13.76 -2.37 5.54
C TYR A 55 12.87 -2.23 4.32
N ALA A 56 11.77 -1.48 4.43
CA ALA A 56 10.76 -1.39 3.37
C ALA A 56 11.36 -0.87 2.05
N ASP A 57 12.32 0.03 2.11
CA ASP A 57 13.06 0.58 0.97
C ASP A 57 13.89 -0.45 0.21
N ARG A 58 14.12 -1.63 0.79
CA ARG A 58 14.87 -2.73 0.16
C ARG A 58 14.03 -3.57 -0.79
N SER A 59 12.71 -3.44 -0.77
CA SER A 59 11.83 -4.07 -1.76
C SER A 59 11.91 -3.31 -3.08
N ILE A 60 12.56 -3.94 -4.05
CA ILE A 60 12.82 -3.41 -5.39
C ILE A 60 12.60 -4.51 -6.42
N PRO A 61 12.48 -4.19 -7.72
CA PRO A 61 12.42 -5.21 -8.77
C PRO A 61 13.53 -6.26 -8.65
N GLY A 62 13.13 -7.52 -8.58
CA GLY A 62 14.02 -8.68 -8.41
C GLY A 62 14.23 -9.11 -6.95
N GLY A 63 13.69 -8.39 -5.95
CA GLY A 63 13.82 -8.79 -4.54
C GLY A 63 12.78 -8.14 -3.64
N TRP A 64 11.91 -8.93 -3.02
CA TRP A 64 10.73 -8.47 -2.29
C TRP A 64 10.73 -8.93 -0.84
N SER A 65 10.40 -8.02 0.07
CA SER A 65 10.06 -8.37 1.46
C SER A 65 8.72 -9.10 1.48
N ASP A 66 8.72 -10.32 2.00
CA ASP A 66 7.52 -11.13 2.16
C ASP A 66 6.99 -10.94 3.59
N LEU A 67 5.82 -10.31 3.68
CA LEU A 67 5.13 -10.01 4.93
C LEU A 67 4.20 -11.15 5.37
N ASP A 68 4.25 -12.28 4.69
CA ASP A 68 3.36 -13.42 4.83
C ASP A 68 2.00 -13.27 4.15
N MET A 69 1.16 -14.29 4.30
CA MET A 69 -0.14 -14.38 3.64
C MET A 69 -1.10 -13.24 4.03
N LEU A 70 -2.12 -13.08 3.22
CA LEU A 70 -3.25 -12.21 3.49
C LEU A 70 -4.31 -13.00 4.29
N GLU A 71 -4.69 -12.45 5.44
CA GLU A 71 -5.71 -13.03 6.34
C GLU A 71 -7.13 -12.51 6.05
N VAL A 72 -7.32 -11.77 4.94
CA VAL A 72 -8.57 -11.08 4.62
C VAL A 72 -9.74 -12.07 4.50
N GLY A 73 -10.71 -11.93 5.41
CA GLY A 73 -11.93 -12.76 5.41
C GLY A 73 -11.86 -13.98 6.31
N GLN A 74 -10.82 -14.16 7.11
CA GLN A 74 -10.73 -15.25 8.08
C GLN A 74 -11.65 -15.08 9.31
N GLY A 75 -12.08 -13.83 9.62
CA GLY A 75 -13.07 -13.53 10.65
C GLY A 75 -12.51 -13.02 11.97
N GLY A 76 -11.19 -12.91 12.14
CA GLY A 76 -10.54 -12.40 13.34
C GLY A 76 -10.32 -10.88 13.34
N MET A 77 -10.48 -10.22 12.20
CA MET A 77 -10.34 -8.78 12.04
C MET A 77 -11.62 -8.13 11.50
N THR A 78 -11.78 -6.84 11.76
CA THR A 78 -12.85 -6.02 11.19
C THR A 78 -12.61 -5.69 9.71
N ASP A 79 -13.63 -5.20 9.01
CA ASP A 79 -13.51 -4.78 7.61
C ASP A 79 -12.45 -3.69 7.42
N GLU A 80 -12.37 -2.72 8.33
CA GLU A 80 -11.37 -1.64 8.26
C GLU A 80 -9.94 -2.17 8.48
N GLU A 81 -9.75 -3.12 9.38
CA GLU A 81 -8.47 -3.79 9.61
C GLU A 81 -8.03 -4.62 8.41
N TYR A 82 -8.94 -5.37 7.78
CA TYR A 82 -8.65 -6.09 6.55
C TYR A 82 -8.28 -5.17 5.39
N LYS A 83 -8.96 -4.02 5.26
CA LYS A 83 -8.60 -2.98 4.27
C LYS A 83 -7.20 -2.44 4.53
N ALA A 84 -6.88 -2.12 5.79
CA ALA A 84 -5.56 -1.63 6.16
C ALA A 84 -4.46 -2.67 5.87
N HIS A 85 -4.70 -3.93 6.24
CA HIS A 85 -3.82 -5.06 5.96
C HIS A 85 -3.56 -5.21 4.46
N PHE A 86 -4.60 -5.34 3.65
CA PHE A 86 -4.47 -5.53 2.20
C PHE A 86 -3.74 -4.36 1.52
N ALA A 87 -4.11 -3.12 1.86
CA ALA A 87 -3.50 -1.95 1.25
C ALA A 87 -2.00 -1.82 1.56
N LEU A 88 -1.60 -2.08 2.81
CA LEU A 88 -0.19 -2.00 3.20
C LEU A 88 0.66 -3.12 2.59
N TRP A 89 0.14 -4.36 2.51
CA TRP A 89 0.83 -5.43 1.77
C TRP A 89 1.03 -5.07 0.30
N ALA A 90 -0.01 -4.53 -0.35
CA ALA A 90 0.08 -4.08 -1.74
C ALA A 90 1.09 -2.94 -1.93
N ALA A 91 1.09 -1.95 -1.05
CA ALA A 91 1.96 -0.78 -1.14
C ALA A 91 3.42 -1.09 -0.77
N ILE A 92 3.67 -1.99 0.19
CA ILE A 92 5.01 -2.46 0.57
C ILE A 92 5.57 -3.44 -0.47
N LYS A 93 4.77 -3.83 -1.48
CA LYS A 93 5.17 -4.78 -2.54
C LYS A 93 5.42 -6.20 -2.00
N SER A 94 4.75 -6.58 -0.91
CA SER A 94 4.74 -7.99 -0.49
C SER A 94 4.05 -8.84 -1.56
N PRO A 95 4.48 -10.08 -1.77
CA PRO A 95 3.68 -11.04 -2.53
C PRO A 95 2.27 -11.15 -1.93
N LEU A 96 1.24 -11.03 -2.78
CA LEU A 96 -0.15 -11.06 -2.34
C LEU A 96 -0.68 -12.51 -2.40
N PHE A 97 -0.33 -13.32 -1.42
CA PHE A 97 -0.83 -14.68 -1.27
C PHE A 97 -2.04 -14.71 -0.35
N LEU A 98 -3.14 -15.30 -0.81
CA LEU A 98 -4.36 -15.46 -0.02
C LEU A 98 -4.23 -16.67 0.91
N GLY A 99 -4.46 -16.47 2.21
CA GLY A 99 -4.40 -17.50 3.25
C GLY A 99 -5.75 -18.19 3.52
N ASN A 100 -6.82 -17.76 2.86
CA ASN A 100 -8.18 -18.23 3.09
C ASN A 100 -8.64 -19.31 2.09
N ASP A 101 -9.73 -20.00 2.43
CA ASP A 101 -10.38 -20.96 1.52
C ASP A 101 -11.15 -20.21 0.42
N LEU A 102 -10.61 -20.26 -0.81
CA LEU A 102 -11.22 -19.59 -1.96
C LEU A 102 -12.58 -20.17 -2.39
N ARG A 103 -12.99 -21.32 -1.85
CA ARG A 103 -14.31 -21.93 -2.13
C ARG A 103 -15.41 -21.30 -1.26
N ASP A 104 -15.03 -20.64 -0.16
CA ASP A 104 -15.94 -20.05 0.82
C ASP A 104 -15.47 -18.63 1.21
N VAL A 105 -15.20 -17.80 0.21
CA VAL A 105 -14.80 -16.41 0.41
C VAL A 105 -16.02 -15.55 0.74
N PRO A 106 -16.05 -14.83 1.87
CA PRO A 106 -17.12 -13.87 2.15
C PRO A 106 -17.20 -12.77 1.09
N ALA A 107 -18.41 -12.32 0.74
CA ALA A 107 -18.59 -11.24 -0.23
C ALA A 107 -17.86 -9.96 0.20
N SER A 108 -17.90 -9.61 1.49
CA SER A 108 -17.15 -8.49 2.06
C SER A 108 -15.65 -8.60 1.81
N ALA A 109 -15.06 -9.79 2.01
CA ALA A 109 -13.64 -10.04 1.73
C ALA A 109 -13.32 -9.90 0.24
N LEU A 110 -14.18 -10.42 -0.65
CA LEU A 110 -13.99 -10.27 -2.10
C LEU A 110 -13.96 -8.80 -2.51
N THR A 111 -14.77 -7.93 -1.90
CA THR A 111 -14.74 -6.48 -2.20
C THR A 111 -13.41 -5.81 -1.82
N ILE A 112 -12.66 -6.38 -0.89
CA ILE A 112 -11.34 -5.90 -0.48
C ILE A 112 -10.26 -6.43 -1.43
N ILE A 113 -10.14 -7.76 -1.55
CA ILE A 113 -9.05 -8.40 -2.29
C ILE A 113 -9.14 -8.18 -3.80
N ASN A 114 -10.30 -7.78 -4.32
CA ASN A 114 -10.52 -7.49 -5.73
C ASN A 114 -10.56 -5.98 -6.04
N ASN A 115 -10.07 -5.11 -5.15
CA ASN A 115 -10.02 -3.67 -5.43
C ASN A 115 -8.89 -3.36 -6.43
N PRO A 116 -9.21 -2.92 -7.66
CA PRO A 116 -8.21 -2.75 -8.71
C PRO A 116 -7.26 -1.59 -8.43
N ALA A 117 -7.70 -0.53 -7.74
CA ALA A 117 -6.86 0.62 -7.42
C ALA A 117 -5.82 0.28 -6.34
N ILE A 118 -6.16 -0.59 -5.38
CA ILE A 118 -5.20 -1.10 -4.37
C ILE A 118 -4.25 -2.12 -5.00
N ILE A 119 -4.74 -3.07 -5.81
CA ILE A 119 -3.87 -4.01 -6.52
C ILE A 119 -2.90 -3.27 -7.45
N ALA A 120 -3.34 -2.17 -8.07
CA ALA A 120 -2.49 -1.33 -8.91
C ALA A 120 -1.26 -0.79 -8.17
N LEU A 121 -1.31 -0.60 -6.84
CA LEU A 121 -0.14 -0.26 -6.04
C LEU A 121 0.92 -1.37 -6.09
N SER A 122 0.51 -2.64 -5.90
CA SER A 122 1.40 -3.80 -5.99
C SER A 122 1.97 -3.95 -7.41
N GLN A 123 1.16 -3.70 -8.43
CA GLN A 123 1.48 -3.92 -9.84
C GLN A 123 2.11 -2.69 -10.52
N ASP A 124 2.33 -1.60 -9.80
CA ASP A 124 2.90 -0.37 -10.37
C ASP A 124 4.32 -0.61 -10.89
N PRO A 125 4.59 -0.30 -12.17
CA PRO A 125 5.88 -0.58 -12.82
C PRO A 125 7.09 0.14 -12.23
N HIS A 126 6.89 1.23 -11.44
CA HIS A 126 7.99 1.86 -10.72
C HIS A 126 8.66 0.87 -9.75
N GLY A 127 7.90 -0.12 -9.25
CA GLY A 127 8.42 -1.29 -8.55
C GLY A 127 9.05 -0.99 -7.18
N ARG A 128 8.79 0.16 -6.57
CA ARG A 128 9.33 0.50 -5.26
C ARG A 128 8.27 0.41 -4.17
N SER A 129 8.68 -0.10 -3.02
CA SER A 129 7.88 -0.12 -1.79
C SER A 129 7.69 1.28 -1.24
N VAL A 130 6.57 1.50 -0.55
CA VAL A 130 6.43 2.65 0.36
C VAL A 130 7.39 2.52 1.54
N THR A 131 7.75 3.67 2.12
CA THR A 131 8.51 3.74 3.37
C THR A 131 7.69 4.43 4.44
N ARG A 132 7.90 4.07 5.71
CA ARG A 132 7.25 4.75 6.83
C ARG A 132 7.96 6.06 7.12
N VAL A 133 7.32 7.19 6.81
CA VAL A 133 7.88 8.54 7.00
C VAL A 133 7.65 9.08 8.40
N ARG A 134 6.59 8.61 9.10
CA ARG A 134 6.32 8.99 10.49
C ARG A 134 5.64 7.87 11.26
N ARG A 135 5.94 7.78 12.55
CA ARG A 135 5.27 6.96 13.56
C ARG A 135 5.11 7.79 14.83
N ASP A 136 3.88 7.89 15.31
CA ASP A 136 3.56 8.58 16.54
C ASP A 136 2.90 7.59 17.52
N THR A 137 3.33 7.62 18.78
CA THR A 137 2.78 6.81 19.88
C THR A 137 2.22 7.67 21.00
N GLU A 138 2.64 8.94 21.06
CA GLU A 138 2.18 9.90 22.08
C GLU A 138 0.84 10.50 21.63
N GLY A 139 -0.08 10.62 22.60
CA GLY A 139 -1.40 11.20 22.33
C GLY A 139 -2.35 10.31 21.51
N VAL A 140 -1.97 9.06 21.23
CA VAL A 140 -2.82 8.08 20.54
C VAL A 140 -3.55 7.22 21.58
N ALA A 141 -4.87 7.14 21.48
CA ALA A 141 -5.70 6.30 22.34
C ALA A 141 -5.27 4.83 22.22
N LYS A 142 -5.24 4.13 23.33
CA LYS A 142 -4.91 2.70 23.36
C LYS A 142 -6.15 1.88 23.05
N ASP A 143 -5.96 0.79 22.31
CA ASP A 143 -6.98 -0.22 22.08
C ASP A 143 -7.13 -1.17 23.29
N GLU A 144 -8.00 -2.17 23.19
CA GLU A 144 -8.25 -3.16 24.23
C GLU A 144 -7.01 -4.00 24.58
N TRP A 145 -6.00 -4.03 23.71
CA TRP A 145 -4.73 -4.74 23.90
C TRP A 145 -3.62 -3.84 24.45
N GLY A 146 -3.94 -2.56 24.73
CA GLY A 146 -2.97 -1.58 25.17
C GLY A 146 -2.05 -1.06 24.05
N MET A 147 -2.35 -1.39 22.80
CA MET A 147 -1.64 -0.90 21.62
C MET A 147 -2.25 0.44 21.17
N GLY A 148 -1.47 1.28 20.53
CA GLY A 148 -1.96 2.54 19.96
C GLY A 148 -0.83 3.36 19.42
N GLU A 149 -0.84 3.48 18.09
CA GLU A 149 0.13 4.26 17.34
C GLU A 149 -0.46 4.69 16.00
N THR A 150 0.14 5.70 15.38
CA THR A 150 -0.21 6.06 14.01
C THR A 150 1.01 6.00 13.12
N HIS A 151 0.78 5.67 11.84
CA HIS A 151 1.82 5.66 10.83
C HIS A 151 1.44 6.53 9.65
N VAL A 152 2.44 7.17 9.08
CA VAL A 152 2.37 7.74 7.74
C VAL A 152 3.35 6.97 6.87
N TRP A 153 2.85 6.43 5.76
CA TRP A 153 3.66 5.76 4.74
C TRP A 153 3.55 6.52 3.43
N ALA A 154 4.64 6.62 2.70
CA ALA A 154 4.65 7.27 1.39
C ALA A 154 5.62 6.57 0.45
N GLY A 155 5.36 6.68 -0.86
CA GLY A 155 6.23 6.09 -1.88
C GLY A 155 5.84 6.46 -3.30
N HIS A 156 6.85 6.40 -4.17
CA HIS A 156 6.70 6.76 -5.57
C HIS A 156 5.99 5.72 -6.38
N LEU A 157 5.20 6.20 -7.30
CA LEU A 157 4.52 5.42 -8.33
C LEU A 157 4.97 5.89 -9.72
N GLN A 158 4.65 5.11 -10.74
CA GLN A 158 4.89 5.47 -12.12
C GLN A 158 4.28 6.85 -12.46
N ASN A 159 4.86 7.53 -13.45
CA ASN A 159 4.45 8.84 -13.95
C ASN A 159 4.61 10.00 -12.94
N GLY A 160 5.39 9.80 -11.87
CA GLY A 160 5.62 10.81 -10.83
C GLY A 160 4.44 10.99 -9.88
N ASP A 161 3.51 10.06 -9.86
CA ASP A 161 2.48 9.97 -8.83
C ASP A 161 3.10 9.51 -7.50
N GLU A 162 2.39 9.73 -6.40
CA GLU A 162 2.80 9.34 -5.04
C GLU A 162 1.66 8.63 -4.35
N VAL A 163 1.95 7.55 -3.62
CA VAL A 163 0.98 6.96 -2.69
C VAL A 163 1.25 7.43 -1.27
N VAL A 164 0.19 7.78 -0.54
CA VAL A 164 0.24 8.18 0.87
C VAL A 164 -0.77 7.35 1.63
N ILE A 165 -0.33 6.71 2.71
CA ILE A 165 -1.20 5.92 3.59
C ILE A 165 -1.13 6.50 4.99
N LEU A 166 -2.29 6.85 5.53
CA LEU A 166 -2.47 7.28 6.90
C LEU A 166 -3.10 6.12 7.67
N LEU A 167 -2.32 5.45 8.50
CA LEU A 167 -2.75 4.34 9.34
C LEU A 167 -2.98 4.82 10.77
N ASN A 168 -4.18 4.62 11.28
CA ASN A 168 -4.52 4.78 12.69
C ASN A 168 -4.64 3.39 13.33
N ALA A 169 -3.65 2.98 14.09
CA ALA A 169 -3.67 1.77 14.90
C ALA A 169 -3.96 2.10 16.39
N GLY A 170 -4.71 3.16 16.62
CA GLY A 170 -5.20 3.55 17.96
C GLY A 170 -6.64 3.10 18.19
N GLY A 171 -7.07 3.10 19.46
CA GLY A 171 -8.40 2.65 19.89
C GLY A 171 -9.54 3.62 19.60
N GLU A 172 -9.29 4.82 19.06
CA GLU A 172 -10.30 5.82 18.73
C GLU A 172 -10.06 6.45 17.37
N ASP A 173 -11.12 6.96 16.75
CA ASP A 173 -11.05 7.73 15.49
C ASP A 173 -10.25 9.02 15.72
N MET A 174 -9.45 9.42 14.73
CA MET A 174 -8.67 10.66 14.84
C MET A 174 -8.45 11.37 13.50
N GLU A 175 -8.28 12.69 13.54
CA GLU A 175 -7.77 13.44 12.40
C GLU A 175 -6.24 13.22 12.29
N MET A 176 -5.81 12.69 11.18
CA MET A 176 -4.40 12.57 10.83
C MET A 176 -4.02 13.59 9.76
N SER A 177 -2.77 14.03 9.79
CA SER A 177 -2.25 14.98 8.80
C SER A 177 -0.81 14.67 8.44
N VAL A 178 -0.41 15.04 7.21
CA VAL A 178 0.97 14.99 6.74
C VAL A 178 1.23 16.13 5.77
N THR A 179 2.37 16.77 5.87
CA THR A 179 2.79 17.83 4.95
C THR A 179 3.40 17.24 3.69
N LEU A 180 3.32 17.95 2.56
CA LEU A 180 4.06 17.55 1.34
C LEU A 180 5.56 17.46 1.60
N ALA A 181 6.12 18.27 2.51
CA ALA A 181 7.52 18.22 2.86
C ALA A 181 7.91 16.91 3.55
N GLU A 182 7.05 16.35 4.43
CA GLU A 182 7.26 15.05 5.05
C GLU A 182 7.16 13.91 4.03
N ILE A 183 6.17 13.98 3.12
CA ILE A 183 5.97 12.97 2.08
C ILE A 183 7.21 12.85 1.17
N PHE A 184 7.77 14.00 0.76
CA PHE A 184 8.86 14.04 -0.22
C PHE A 184 10.27 14.16 0.40
N ILE A 185 10.42 14.06 1.72
CA ILE A 185 11.70 14.14 2.44
C ILE A 185 12.74 13.08 2.02
N PRO A 186 12.34 11.85 1.62
CA PRO A 186 13.29 10.78 1.25
C PRO A 186 14.19 11.09 0.04
N TYR A 187 14.01 12.23 -0.62
CA TYR A 187 14.78 12.61 -1.83
C TYR A 187 16.17 13.22 -1.57
N GLY A 188 16.67 13.07 -0.36
CA GLY A 188 18.06 13.38 -0.05
C GLY A 188 18.30 14.68 0.75
N PRO A 189 19.47 14.79 1.38
CA PRO A 189 19.82 15.96 2.18
C PRO A 189 20.07 17.17 1.30
N GLY A 190 19.49 18.31 1.63
CA GLY A 190 19.96 19.61 1.16
C GLY A 190 19.02 20.44 0.30
N GLY A 191 17.74 20.14 0.24
CA GLY A 191 16.77 21.01 -0.45
C GLY A 191 15.34 20.55 -0.23
N SER A 192 14.40 21.48 -0.24
CA SER A 192 13.01 21.13 -0.37
C SER A 192 12.82 20.40 -1.71
N ALA A 193 12.32 19.17 -1.68
CA ALA A 193 12.04 18.41 -2.89
C ALA A 193 11.21 19.26 -3.86
N PRO A 194 11.53 19.29 -5.16
CA PRO A 194 10.79 20.09 -6.13
C PRO A 194 9.28 19.81 -6.09
N HIS A 195 8.90 18.59 -5.75
CA HIS A 195 7.54 18.09 -5.63
C HIS A 195 6.67 18.87 -4.64
N VAL A 196 7.26 19.47 -3.60
CA VAL A 196 6.54 20.32 -2.63
C VAL A 196 5.96 21.58 -3.27
N LYS A 197 6.51 22.03 -4.42
CA LYS A 197 6.11 23.25 -5.13
C LYS A 197 4.90 23.07 -6.07
N TYR A 198 4.39 21.83 -6.19
CA TYR A 198 3.26 21.52 -7.05
C TYR A 198 1.95 21.36 -6.28
N ASP A 199 0.85 21.62 -6.96
CA ASP A 199 -0.48 21.22 -6.52
C ASP A 199 -0.71 19.76 -6.88
N TRP A 200 -1.34 19.01 -5.98
CA TRP A 200 -1.59 17.58 -6.14
C TRP A 200 -3.09 17.28 -6.04
N ALA A 201 -3.64 16.61 -7.04
CA ALA A 201 -4.96 16.02 -6.95
C ALA A 201 -4.90 14.80 -6.01
N ILE A 202 -5.83 14.73 -5.08
CA ILE A 202 -5.95 13.64 -4.10
C ILE A 202 -6.98 12.66 -4.63
N HIS A 203 -6.60 11.40 -4.80
CA HIS A 203 -7.49 10.31 -5.18
C HIS A 203 -7.58 9.31 -4.03
N ASP A 204 -8.80 9.01 -3.58
CA ASP A 204 -9.07 7.95 -2.59
C ASP A 204 -9.14 6.61 -3.32
N LEU A 205 -8.27 5.67 -2.97
CA LEU A 205 -8.21 4.37 -3.62
C LEU A 205 -9.28 3.39 -3.13
N TRP A 206 -9.93 3.67 -2.00
CA TRP A 206 -11.05 2.88 -1.50
C TRP A 206 -12.42 3.39 -1.96
N ALA A 207 -12.53 4.60 -2.52
CA ALA A 207 -13.81 5.20 -2.93
C ALA A 207 -14.58 4.34 -3.96
N ASN A 208 -13.85 3.63 -4.82
CA ASN A 208 -14.43 2.74 -5.85
C ASN A 208 -14.39 1.26 -5.43
N ARG A 209 -14.51 0.97 -4.14
CA ARG A 209 -14.65 -0.41 -3.66
C ARG A 209 -15.91 -1.05 -4.28
N MET A 210 -15.79 -2.32 -4.70
CA MET A 210 -16.93 -3.08 -5.22
C MET A 210 -18.08 -3.12 -4.20
N PRO A 211 -19.33 -2.86 -4.62
CA PRO A 211 -20.48 -3.09 -3.76
C PRO A 211 -20.58 -4.55 -3.35
N GLU A 212 -20.97 -4.83 -2.11
CA GLU A 212 -21.07 -6.20 -1.59
C GLU A 212 -22.10 -7.03 -2.37
N THR A 213 -23.19 -6.42 -2.82
CA THR A 213 -24.19 -7.06 -3.69
C THR A 213 -23.59 -7.54 -5.02
N THR A 214 -22.66 -6.77 -5.61
CA THR A 214 -21.94 -7.21 -6.83
C THR A 214 -21.01 -8.38 -6.53
N ALA A 215 -20.37 -8.39 -5.36
CA ALA A 215 -19.54 -9.50 -4.93
C ALA A 215 -20.37 -10.78 -4.68
N GLU A 216 -21.55 -10.65 -4.08
CA GLU A 216 -22.50 -11.74 -3.92
C GLU A 216 -22.93 -12.32 -5.28
N ASP A 217 -23.28 -11.48 -6.25
CA ASP A 217 -23.61 -11.91 -7.61
C ASP A 217 -22.45 -12.65 -8.29
N LEU A 218 -21.21 -12.17 -8.09
CA LEU A 218 -20.01 -12.83 -8.62
C LEU A 218 -19.79 -14.22 -7.99
N LEU A 219 -19.98 -14.35 -6.68
CA LEU A 219 -19.84 -15.62 -5.97
C LEU A 219 -20.98 -16.60 -6.33
N ALA A 220 -22.18 -16.11 -6.60
CA ALA A 220 -23.31 -16.91 -7.05
C ALA A 220 -23.19 -17.41 -8.50
N ALA A 221 -22.42 -16.71 -9.33
CA ALA A 221 -22.23 -17.02 -10.76
C ALA A 221 -21.53 -18.39 -10.95
N LYS A 222 -22.15 -19.26 -11.71
CA LYS A 222 -21.69 -20.65 -11.90
C LYS A 222 -20.77 -20.80 -13.12
N THR A 223 -20.88 -19.91 -14.09
CA THR A 223 -20.13 -19.95 -15.33
C THR A 223 -19.25 -18.73 -15.48
N GLU A 224 -18.20 -18.85 -16.29
CA GLU A 224 -17.31 -17.73 -16.61
C GLU A 224 -18.07 -16.61 -17.36
N GLY A 225 -19.03 -16.96 -18.23
CA GLY A 225 -19.88 -15.99 -18.92
C GLY A 225 -20.78 -15.18 -17.98
N GLU A 226 -21.33 -15.80 -16.94
CA GLU A 226 -22.10 -15.12 -15.89
C GLU A 226 -21.21 -14.14 -15.12
N ARG A 227 -20.01 -14.57 -14.68
CA ARG A 227 -19.04 -13.69 -14.00
C ARG A 227 -18.63 -12.50 -14.88
N ALA A 228 -18.32 -12.74 -16.14
CA ALA A 228 -18.00 -11.68 -17.09
C ALA A 228 -19.16 -10.69 -17.26
N SER A 229 -20.40 -11.18 -17.28
CA SER A 229 -21.59 -10.32 -17.36
C SER A 229 -21.74 -9.43 -16.14
N VAL A 230 -21.55 -9.95 -14.94
CA VAL A 230 -21.58 -9.15 -13.68
C VAL A 230 -20.49 -8.09 -13.67
N LEU A 231 -19.25 -8.47 -14.00
CA LEU A 231 -18.12 -7.52 -14.04
C LEU A 231 -18.32 -6.41 -15.08
N ASN A 232 -18.84 -6.76 -16.26
CA ASN A 232 -19.13 -5.79 -17.33
C ASN A 232 -20.25 -4.83 -16.91
N ALA A 233 -21.32 -5.31 -16.29
CA ALA A 233 -22.42 -4.49 -15.80
C ALA A 233 -21.93 -3.49 -14.71
N ALA A 234 -21.00 -3.92 -13.87
CA ALA A 234 -20.37 -3.08 -12.84
C ALA A 234 -19.24 -2.18 -13.39
N ASN A 235 -18.92 -2.25 -14.69
CA ASN A 235 -17.73 -1.62 -15.28
C ASN A 235 -16.45 -1.90 -14.48
N TRP A 236 -16.32 -3.14 -14.00
CA TRP A 236 -15.19 -3.52 -13.15
C TRP A 236 -13.93 -3.78 -13.98
N TYR A 237 -12.75 -3.48 -13.41
CA TYR A 237 -11.48 -3.70 -14.11
C TYR A 237 -11.21 -5.19 -14.30
N ASN A 238 -10.98 -5.62 -15.55
CA ASN A 238 -10.65 -6.99 -15.88
C ASN A 238 -9.16 -7.13 -16.25
N ALA A 239 -8.36 -7.60 -15.31
CA ALA A 239 -6.92 -7.77 -15.50
C ALA A 239 -6.56 -8.89 -16.50
N THR A 240 -7.49 -9.80 -16.81
CA THR A 240 -7.30 -10.84 -17.83
C THR A 240 -7.29 -10.25 -19.23
N GLU A 241 -8.12 -9.23 -19.47
CA GLU A 241 -8.20 -8.52 -20.75
C GLU A 241 -7.14 -7.42 -20.86
N THR A 242 -6.90 -6.70 -19.77
CA THR A 242 -5.94 -5.60 -19.74
C THR A 242 -5.04 -5.76 -18.51
N PRO A 243 -3.80 -6.24 -18.67
CA PRO A 243 -2.83 -6.31 -17.57
C PRO A 243 -2.62 -4.96 -16.90
N TYR A 244 -2.38 -4.94 -15.58
CA TYR A 244 -2.23 -3.71 -14.79
C TYR A 244 -1.21 -2.73 -15.36
N ALA A 245 -0.04 -3.19 -15.79
CA ALA A 245 0.97 -2.33 -16.41
C ALA A 245 0.44 -1.58 -17.64
N LYS A 246 -0.39 -2.24 -18.47
CA LYS A 246 -1.03 -1.64 -19.64
C LYS A 246 -2.13 -0.66 -19.20
N GLY A 247 -2.99 -1.05 -18.26
CA GLY A 247 -4.05 -0.19 -17.74
C GLY A 247 -3.50 1.10 -17.10
N LEU A 248 -2.43 0.98 -16.32
CA LEU A 248 -1.73 2.13 -15.73
C LEU A 248 -1.11 3.03 -16.80
N ALA A 249 -0.48 2.46 -17.84
CA ALA A 249 0.08 3.23 -18.94
C ALA A 249 -1.00 3.93 -19.80
N GLN A 250 -2.21 3.37 -19.86
CA GLN A 250 -3.37 3.94 -20.54
C GLN A 250 -4.18 4.90 -19.66
N GLU A 251 -3.75 5.13 -18.41
CA GLU A 251 -4.47 5.94 -17.42
C GLU A 251 -5.93 5.50 -17.19
N ASP A 252 -6.18 4.17 -17.14
CA ASP A 252 -7.52 3.64 -16.87
C ASP A 252 -8.01 4.12 -15.50
N ALA A 253 -9.08 4.93 -15.50
CA ALA A 253 -9.56 5.61 -14.29
C ALA A 253 -9.90 4.65 -13.12
N ARG A 254 -10.25 3.40 -13.42
CA ARG A 254 -10.56 2.36 -12.42
C ARG A 254 -9.36 1.99 -11.53
N LEU A 255 -8.13 2.29 -11.99
CA LEU A 255 -6.87 1.99 -11.28
C LEU A 255 -6.37 3.15 -10.41
N PHE A 256 -7.00 4.32 -10.48
CA PHE A 256 -6.51 5.52 -9.82
C PHE A 256 -7.38 5.97 -8.62
N GLY A 257 -8.49 5.30 -8.37
CA GLY A 257 -9.45 5.73 -7.35
C GLY A 257 -10.23 6.98 -7.75
N GLU A 258 -10.98 7.55 -6.82
CA GLU A 258 -11.81 8.73 -7.05
C GLU A 258 -11.12 10.01 -6.58
N LYS A 259 -11.15 11.06 -7.41
CA LYS A 259 -10.63 12.37 -7.01
C LYS A 259 -11.52 12.99 -5.94
N VAL A 260 -10.97 13.15 -4.74
CA VAL A 260 -11.69 13.67 -3.56
C VAL A 260 -11.24 15.08 -3.15
N GLY A 261 -10.14 15.60 -3.70
CA GLY A 261 -9.64 16.91 -3.32
C GLY A 261 -8.37 17.33 -4.02
N VAL A 262 -7.78 18.38 -3.47
CA VAL A 262 -6.48 18.93 -3.90
C VAL A 262 -5.69 19.38 -2.68
N VAL A 263 -4.41 19.00 -2.62
CA VAL A 263 -3.45 19.61 -1.70
C VAL A 263 -2.61 20.62 -2.48
N LYS A 264 -2.56 21.85 -1.99
CA LYS A 264 -1.81 22.94 -2.63
C LYS A 264 -0.31 22.83 -2.37
N ALA A 265 0.50 23.48 -3.21
CA ALA A 265 1.93 23.59 -3.02
C ALA A 265 2.30 23.98 -1.58
N GLY A 266 3.21 23.23 -0.96
CA GLY A 266 3.60 23.40 0.46
C GLY A 266 2.50 23.08 1.47
N GLY A 267 1.37 22.51 1.03
CA GLY A 267 0.21 22.25 1.85
C GLY A 267 0.29 20.98 2.68
N VAL A 268 -0.86 20.67 3.31
CA VAL A 268 -1.03 19.56 4.24
C VAL A 268 -2.18 18.69 3.74
N LEU A 269 -1.94 17.39 3.63
CA LEU A 269 -2.97 16.37 3.45
C LEU A 269 -3.56 16.04 4.83
N LYS A 270 -4.89 16.06 4.94
CA LYS A 270 -5.62 15.73 6.17
C LYS A 270 -6.73 14.74 5.88
N ALA A 271 -6.96 13.84 6.82
CA ALA A 271 -8.10 12.93 6.77
C ALA A 271 -8.52 12.48 8.18
N ASN A 272 -9.81 12.23 8.37
CA ASN A 272 -10.30 11.50 9.52
C ASN A 272 -10.08 10.00 9.26
N VAL A 273 -9.36 9.35 10.16
CA VAL A 273 -9.04 7.93 10.07
C VAL A 273 -9.68 7.22 11.26
N LYS A 274 -10.56 6.27 10.97
CA LYS A 274 -11.20 5.46 12.01
C LYS A 274 -10.17 4.68 12.81
N SER A 275 -10.55 4.26 14.01
CA SER A 275 -9.79 3.27 14.78
C SER A 275 -9.47 2.04 13.92
N HIS A 276 -8.24 1.57 13.98
CA HIS A 276 -7.71 0.40 13.26
C HIS A 276 -7.93 0.45 11.74
N ALA A 277 -7.92 1.64 11.15
CA ALA A 277 -8.14 1.84 9.72
C ALA A 277 -6.96 2.50 9.03
N ALA A 278 -6.94 2.39 7.70
CA ALA A 278 -6.02 3.12 6.84
C ALA A 278 -6.76 3.88 5.75
N GLN A 279 -6.46 5.16 5.61
CA GLN A 279 -6.81 5.94 4.43
C GLN A 279 -5.68 5.85 3.41
N VAL A 280 -6.01 5.54 2.17
CA VAL A 280 -5.04 5.30 1.11
C VAL A 280 -5.28 6.25 -0.04
N PHE A 281 -4.34 7.15 -0.25
CA PHE A 281 -4.45 8.19 -1.27
C PHE A 281 -3.37 8.01 -2.33
N ARG A 282 -3.76 8.26 -3.59
CA ARG A 282 -2.82 8.51 -4.68
C ARG A 282 -2.81 10.01 -4.96
N LEU A 283 -1.65 10.61 -4.87
CA LEU A 283 -1.42 12.00 -5.24
C LEU A 283 -0.97 12.05 -6.71
N ARG A 284 -1.68 12.82 -7.53
CA ARG A 284 -1.35 13.03 -8.92
C ARG A 284 -1.01 14.50 -9.16
N ARG A 285 0.17 14.76 -9.74
CA ARG A 285 0.63 16.11 -10.00
C ARG A 285 -0.35 16.84 -10.94
N MET A 286 -0.79 18.02 -10.53
CA MET A 286 -1.59 18.88 -11.38
C MET A 286 -0.67 19.68 -12.31
N LYS A 287 -0.87 19.54 -13.63
CA LYS A 287 -0.14 20.33 -14.64
C LYS A 287 -0.60 21.79 -14.55
N LYS A 288 0.33 22.74 -14.55
CA LYS A 288 0.02 24.15 -14.80
C LYS A 288 0.10 24.41 -16.30
N GLU A 289 -0.71 25.34 -16.81
CA GLU A 289 -0.53 25.86 -18.17
C GLU A 289 0.89 26.42 -18.29
N GLY A 290 1.73 25.80 -19.14
CA GLY A 290 3.15 26.16 -19.33
C GLY A 290 4.15 25.08 -18.97
N ASP A 291 3.75 23.98 -18.30
CA ASP A 291 4.66 22.92 -17.82
C ASP A 291 5.16 21.94 -18.92
N GLU A 292 4.86 22.18 -20.21
CA GLU A 292 5.28 21.25 -21.29
C GLU A 292 6.83 21.21 -21.49
N PHE A 293 7.57 22.13 -20.93
CA PHE A 293 9.02 22.25 -21.18
C PHE A 293 9.89 21.35 -20.28
N GLU A 294 9.44 21.00 -19.06
CA GLU A 294 10.26 20.21 -18.13
C GLU A 294 10.21 18.69 -18.35
N ALA A 295 9.12 18.17 -18.88
CA ALA A 295 8.97 16.71 -19.09
C ALA A 295 9.97 16.10 -20.09
N LYS A 296 10.53 16.95 -21.00
CA LYS A 296 11.53 16.51 -21.99
C LYS A 296 12.96 16.49 -21.44
N SER A 297 13.25 17.17 -20.34
CA SER A 297 14.60 17.21 -19.75
C SER A 297 14.85 16.01 -18.84
N ILE A 298 13.84 15.57 -18.08
CA ILE A 298 13.95 14.41 -17.16
C ILE A 298 14.09 13.10 -17.94
N ALA A 299 13.44 12.97 -19.09
CA ALA A 299 13.55 11.77 -19.94
C ALA A 299 14.92 11.65 -20.67
N ARG A 300 15.78 12.66 -20.63
CA ARG A 300 17.11 12.64 -21.26
C ARG A 300 18.26 12.30 -20.32
N GLU A 301 18.06 12.38 -19.00
CA GLU A 301 19.10 12.03 -18.02
C GLU A 301 19.17 10.54 -17.67
N ASP A 302 18.14 9.76 -17.97
CA ASP A 302 18.12 8.31 -17.72
C ASP A 302 18.70 7.44 -18.85
N VAL A 303 19.22 8.03 -19.92
CA VAL A 303 19.83 7.29 -21.05
C VAL A 303 21.29 7.64 -21.20
N GLY A 304 22.08 7.41 -20.17
CA GLY A 304 23.51 7.62 -20.14
C GLY A 304 24.30 6.45 -19.53
N VAL A 305 24.00 5.22 -19.92
CA VAL A 305 24.95 4.13 -19.71
C VAL A 305 25.61 3.82 -21.05
N ASN A 306 26.78 4.41 -21.24
CA ASN A 306 27.71 4.08 -22.31
C ASN A 306 28.00 2.58 -22.33
N SER A 307 27.66 1.95 -23.42
CA SER A 307 28.24 0.69 -23.84
C SER A 307 29.60 0.97 -24.51
N ASP A 308 30.65 1.05 -23.74
CA ASP A 308 31.98 0.80 -24.30
C ASP A 308 32.34 -0.65 -24.06
N LYS A 309 32.24 -1.39 -25.14
CA LYS A 309 33.03 -2.61 -25.37
C LYS A 309 34.48 -2.16 -25.49
N ASP A 310 35.34 -2.73 -24.69
CA ASP A 310 36.66 -3.06 -25.17
C ASP A 310 37.22 -4.26 -24.40
N GLU A 311 37.77 -5.14 -25.20
CA GLU A 311 38.45 -6.38 -24.98
C GLU A 311 39.51 -6.35 -23.87
N LEU A 312 39.53 -7.35 -22.99
CA LEU A 312 40.69 -8.24 -22.74
C LEU A 312 40.27 -9.35 -21.76
#